data_926887145c3d9f252e533d31a4efb603
#
_entry.id   926887145c3d9f252e533d31a4efb603
#
_cell.length_a   1.000
_cell.length_b   1.000
_cell.length_c   1.000
_cell.angle_alpha   90.00
_cell.angle_beta   90.00
_cell.angle_gamma   90.00
#
_symmetry.space_group_name_H-M   'P 1'
#
loop_
_entity.id
_entity.type
_entity.pdbx_description
1 polymer ?
#
loop_
_entity_poly.entity_id
_entity_poly.type
_entity_poly.pdbx_seq_one_letter_code
_entity_poly.pdbx_strand_id
1 'polypeptide(L)'
;MTVSLTAVLIAAVVLLNVMFSTLAYHFSWFIDMTADKLYSVSDLCIELLADAIDEENALRAKNGEEALQAEILFASDYNQFEKGSIGSYIYNTAHELELAFPDTIKLDWFDCWLDKKLADSLGVTNSTDVVLRLNNGESRVFRQTEFFVFSVENSSTPVGYGGERAFATSLVSLMNGDRPLACLTVNHDEIFYDYQLLYLLRDAGYNYTMLDLYYSEIPEECELLIINNPNADLIDADGVSEISEVEKLEAFTERGGDVVVFLESDTPVLQNLEGVLSSWGFGILRDFDEETERDYNCMVKDTSVALTSDGYTILGEYVASSAAANVTEAMRGSDYVPPVVFRDATALTVAPGYTANGNGDYTAGDRTRSDVFVATASAQAHANGKVLSTDGALPLMSMTRDASSGATVVVCSSVQFTTEDYMQSVVFGNNDALLYLLEDMGKEDILMGLKFKPFSTTTISSITTAQMRNWTIALSVTPAVLIVTVAIFILVRRKYA
;
A
#
# COMPACT_ATOMS: atom_id res chain seq x y z
N MET A 1 7.05 -54.14 38.22
CA MET A 1 8.02 -53.03 38.21
C MET A 1 8.24 -52.39 36.82
N THR A 2 8.42 -53.14 35.75
CA THR A 2 8.59 -52.64 34.39
C THR A 2 7.35 -51.89 33.84
N VAL A 3 6.15 -52.46 34.03
CA VAL A 3 4.90 -51.79 33.54
C VAL A 3 4.64 -50.44 34.20
N SER A 4 4.89 -50.35 35.52
CA SER A 4 4.71 -49.08 36.24
C SER A 4 5.76 -48.01 35.79
N LEU A 5 6.99 -48.43 35.53
CA LEU A 5 8.05 -47.54 35.03
C LEU A 5 7.75 -47.04 33.61
N THR A 6 7.22 -47.91 32.74
CA THR A 6 6.79 -47.53 31.40
C THR A 6 5.61 -46.57 31.42
N ALA A 7 4.62 -46.78 32.28
CA ALA A 7 3.49 -45.88 32.44
C ALA A 7 3.92 -44.48 32.93
N VAL A 8 4.84 -44.40 33.89
CA VAL A 8 5.42 -43.14 34.37
C VAL A 8 6.20 -42.41 33.27
N LEU A 9 6.97 -43.14 32.45
CA LEU A 9 7.73 -42.58 31.36
C LEU A 9 6.78 -42.00 30.28
N ILE A 10 5.74 -42.72 29.91
CA ILE A 10 4.73 -42.23 28.95
C ILE A 10 4.04 -40.97 29.49
N ALA A 11 3.63 -40.98 30.77
CA ALA A 11 3.01 -39.82 31.41
C ALA A 11 3.99 -38.60 31.41
N ALA A 12 5.26 -38.83 31.71
CA ALA A 12 6.25 -37.77 31.68
C ALA A 12 6.47 -37.19 30.26
N VAL A 13 6.50 -38.04 29.23
CA VAL A 13 6.62 -37.60 27.82
C VAL A 13 5.38 -36.78 27.39
N VAL A 14 4.16 -37.22 27.77
CA VAL A 14 2.94 -36.49 27.48
C VAL A 14 2.94 -35.14 28.19
N LEU A 15 3.30 -35.09 29.46
CA LEU A 15 3.38 -33.83 30.23
C LEU A 15 4.40 -32.86 29.65
N LEU A 16 5.59 -33.35 29.29
CA LEU A 16 6.62 -32.54 28.63
C LEU A 16 6.12 -31.99 27.29
N ASN A 17 5.46 -32.82 26.49
CA ASN A 17 4.92 -32.38 25.20
C ASN A 17 3.86 -31.30 25.39
N VAL A 18 2.91 -31.47 26.30
CA VAL A 18 1.90 -30.46 26.63
C VAL A 18 2.58 -29.16 27.10
N MET A 19 3.55 -29.28 28.02
CA MET A 19 4.28 -28.11 28.54
C MET A 19 5.04 -27.38 27.43
N PHE A 20 5.78 -28.09 26.59
CA PHE A 20 6.48 -27.48 25.46
C PHE A 20 5.53 -26.87 24.44
N SER A 21 4.42 -27.53 24.13
CA SER A 21 3.39 -26.99 23.23
C SER A 21 2.78 -25.71 23.78
N THR A 22 2.49 -25.65 25.08
CA THR A 22 1.93 -24.46 25.74
C THR A 22 2.96 -23.32 25.76
N LEU A 23 4.21 -23.62 26.11
CA LEU A 23 5.29 -22.61 26.08
C LEU A 23 5.59 -22.13 24.66
N ALA A 24 5.66 -23.04 23.70
CA ALA A 24 5.87 -22.69 22.30
C ALA A 24 4.75 -21.79 21.77
N TYR A 25 3.52 -22.03 22.17
CA TYR A 25 2.39 -21.17 21.82
C TYR A 25 2.47 -19.79 22.50
N HIS A 26 2.76 -19.76 23.80
CA HIS A 26 2.77 -18.53 24.60
C HIS A 26 3.95 -17.60 24.26
N PHE A 27 5.09 -18.18 23.88
CA PHE A 27 6.31 -17.45 23.54
C PHE A 27 6.62 -17.46 22.05
N SER A 28 5.66 -17.83 21.21
CA SER A 28 5.83 -17.94 19.74
C SER A 28 7.08 -18.75 19.33
N TRP A 29 7.39 -19.81 20.09
CA TRP A 29 8.51 -20.70 19.79
C TRP A 29 8.19 -21.61 18.59
N PHE A 30 7.92 -21.02 17.47
CA PHE A 30 7.75 -21.72 16.20
C PHE A 30 8.68 -21.13 15.15
N ILE A 31 9.04 -21.93 14.19
CA ILE A 31 9.75 -21.46 12.99
C ILE A 31 8.70 -21.34 11.91
N ASP A 32 8.48 -20.12 11.43
CA ASP A 32 7.62 -19.91 10.29
C ASP A 32 8.31 -20.46 9.03
N MET A 33 7.73 -21.55 8.51
CA MET A 33 8.23 -22.26 7.34
C MET A 33 7.51 -21.83 6.04
N THR A 34 6.63 -20.84 6.12
CA THR A 34 6.01 -20.27 4.92
C THR A 34 7.06 -19.48 4.13
N ALA A 35 6.96 -19.49 2.81
CA ALA A 35 7.93 -18.81 1.95
C ALA A 35 8.04 -17.31 2.27
N ASP A 36 6.91 -16.71 2.57
CA ASP A 36 6.76 -15.26 2.80
C ASP A 36 6.60 -14.91 4.29
N LYS A 37 6.91 -15.83 5.20
CA LYS A 37 6.81 -15.65 6.65
C LYS A 37 5.46 -15.04 7.09
N LEU A 38 4.38 -15.69 6.71
CA LEU A 38 3.00 -15.21 6.93
C LEU A 38 2.62 -15.06 8.41
N TYR A 39 3.27 -15.79 9.30
CA TYR A 39 2.95 -15.85 10.74
C TYR A 39 3.97 -15.14 11.62
N SER A 40 4.99 -14.51 11.04
CA SER A 40 5.99 -13.76 11.80
C SER A 40 6.11 -12.35 11.25
N VAL A 41 6.42 -11.39 12.13
CA VAL A 41 6.71 -10.01 11.75
C VAL A 41 8.11 -9.94 11.13
N SER A 42 8.29 -9.14 10.09
CA SER A 42 9.57 -8.98 9.42
C SER A 42 10.56 -8.16 10.26
N ASP A 43 11.86 -8.47 10.10
CA ASP A 43 12.91 -7.71 10.78
C ASP A 43 12.85 -6.22 10.39
N LEU A 44 12.51 -5.92 9.13
CA LEU A 44 12.30 -4.54 8.64
C LEU A 44 11.18 -3.83 9.41
N CYS A 45 10.04 -4.47 9.62
CA CYS A 45 8.94 -3.88 10.38
C CYS A 45 9.35 -3.58 11.82
N ILE A 46 10.09 -4.49 12.44
CA ILE A 46 10.59 -4.29 13.82
C ILE A 46 11.58 -3.13 13.88
N GLU A 47 12.51 -3.04 12.93
CA GLU A 47 13.51 -1.95 12.86
C GLU A 47 12.82 -0.59 12.66
N LEU A 48 11.94 -0.46 11.67
CA LEU A 48 11.21 0.77 11.39
C LEU A 48 10.35 1.23 12.58
N LEU A 49 9.66 0.29 13.23
CA LEU A 49 8.85 0.62 14.41
C LEU A 49 9.71 0.99 15.63
N ALA A 50 10.87 0.33 15.81
CA ALA A 50 11.78 0.67 16.91
C ALA A 50 12.29 2.10 16.78
N ASP A 51 12.72 2.50 15.59
CA ASP A 51 13.20 3.85 15.31
C ASP A 51 12.09 4.89 15.54
N ALA A 52 10.88 4.65 15.02
CA ALA A 52 9.74 5.56 15.20
C ALA A 52 9.31 5.69 16.69
N ILE A 53 9.25 4.57 17.43
CA ILE A 53 8.90 4.55 18.85
C ILE A 53 9.98 5.30 19.69
N ASP A 54 11.27 5.11 19.37
CA ASP A 54 12.37 5.76 20.08
C ASP A 54 12.34 7.27 19.84
N GLU A 55 12.07 7.71 18.60
CA GLU A 55 11.95 9.12 18.26
C GLU A 55 10.76 9.78 18.96
N GLU A 56 9.60 9.17 18.93
CA GLU A 56 8.40 9.63 19.63
C GLU A 56 8.62 9.71 21.15
N ASN A 57 9.23 8.68 21.75
CA ASN A 57 9.54 8.70 23.18
C ASN A 57 10.56 9.79 23.55
N ALA A 58 11.52 10.08 22.67
CA ALA A 58 12.45 11.19 22.87
C ALA A 58 11.75 12.55 22.80
N LEU A 59 10.76 12.71 21.93
CA LEU A 59 9.93 13.91 21.82
C LEU A 59 9.04 14.08 23.06
N ARG A 60 8.32 13.03 23.46
CA ARG A 60 7.47 13.02 24.68
C ARG A 60 8.26 13.34 25.94
N ALA A 61 9.46 12.77 26.07
CA ALA A 61 10.33 13.07 27.21
C ALA A 61 10.75 14.56 27.27
N LYS A 62 11.00 15.20 26.11
CA LYS A 62 11.29 16.65 26.04
C LYS A 62 10.08 17.48 26.46
N ASN A 63 8.88 17.02 26.14
CA ASN A 63 7.62 17.69 26.48
C ASN A 63 7.16 17.40 27.91
N GLY A 64 7.79 16.45 28.62
CA GLY A 64 7.41 16.02 29.97
C GLY A 64 6.17 15.13 30.00
N GLU A 65 5.89 14.45 28.88
CA GLU A 65 4.79 13.51 28.71
C GLU A 65 5.19 12.08 29.08
N GLU A 66 4.22 11.22 29.33
CA GLU A 66 4.45 9.80 29.56
C GLU A 66 4.93 9.11 28.28
N ALA A 67 5.74 8.05 28.43
CA ALA A 67 6.20 7.25 27.32
C ALA A 67 5.01 6.68 26.52
N LEU A 68 5.22 6.47 25.23
CA LEU A 68 4.24 5.90 24.33
C LEU A 68 3.74 4.56 24.84
N GLN A 69 2.44 4.40 24.89
CA GLN A 69 1.77 3.12 25.09
C GLN A 69 0.67 2.95 24.04
N ALA A 70 0.68 1.80 23.41
CA ALA A 70 -0.30 1.39 22.41
C ALA A 70 -1.01 0.13 22.88
N GLU A 71 -2.30 0.07 22.62
CA GLU A 71 -3.15 -1.06 22.96
C GLU A 71 -3.82 -1.58 21.69
N ILE A 72 -3.64 -2.88 21.41
CA ILE A 72 -4.36 -3.57 20.33
C ILE A 72 -5.52 -4.32 20.97
N LEU A 73 -6.75 -3.82 20.74
CA LEU A 73 -7.97 -4.34 21.32
C LEU A 73 -8.73 -5.19 20.30
N PHE A 74 -8.97 -6.43 20.63
CA PHE A 74 -9.84 -7.33 19.85
C PHE A 74 -11.27 -7.24 20.34
N ALA A 75 -12.21 -6.96 19.43
CA ALA A 75 -13.62 -6.71 19.75
C ALA A 75 -14.46 -7.97 20.08
N SER A 76 -13.81 -9.10 20.30
CA SER A 76 -14.42 -10.38 20.58
C SER A 76 -13.52 -11.23 21.47
N ASP A 77 -14.01 -12.39 21.91
CA ASP A 77 -13.19 -13.38 22.57
C ASP A 77 -12.19 -14.05 21.58
N TYR A 78 -11.22 -14.76 22.14
CA TYR A 78 -10.15 -15.43 21.38
C TYR A 78 -10.67 -16.40 20.29
N ASN A 79 -11.89 -16.93 20.40
CA ASN A 79 -12.41 -17.94 19.48
C ASN A 79 -12.54 -17.43 18.04
N GLN A 80 -12.77 -16.12 17.83
CA GLN A 80 -12.86 -15.51 16.50
C GLN A 80 -11.49 -15.46 15.78
N PHE A 81 -10.42 -15.47 16.56
CA PHE A 81 -9.03 -15.34 16.10
C PHE A 81 -8.23 -16.63 16.34
N GLU A 82 -8.91 -17.73 16.61
CA GLU A 82 -8.31 -19.01 16.91
C GLU A 82 -7.54 -19.60 15.72
N LYS A 83 -6.59 -20.46 16.02
CA LYS A 83 -5.74 -21.13 15.02
C LYS A 83 -6.59 -21.83 13.95
N GLY A 84 -6.34 -21.46 12.69
CA GLY A 84 -7.02 -21.98 11.52
C GLY A 84 -8.15 -21.08 11.00
N SER A 85 -8.53 -20.05 11.74
CA SER A 85 -9.37 -18.96 11.21
C SER A 85 -8.54 -17.95 10.45
N ILE A 86 -9.16 -17.16 9.59
CA ILE A 86 -8.51 -16.03 8.91
C ILE A 86 -8.02 -14.99 9.94
N GLY A 87 -8.73 -14.80 11.04
CA GLY A 87 -8.35 -13.91 12.13
C GLY A 87 -7.05 -14.29 12.84
N SER A 88 -6.61 -15.55 12.72
CA SER A 88 -5.37 -16.00 13.38
C SER A 88 -4.12 -15.30 12.84
N TYR A 89 -4.12 -14.85 11.59
CA TYR A 89 -3.01 -14.06 11.04
C TYR A 89 -2.89 -12.72 11.77
N ILE A 90 -4.04 -12.05 11.99
CA ILE A 90 -4.11 -10.74 12.67
C ILE A 90 -3.61 -10.87 14.10
N TYR A 91 -4.12 -11.90 14.82
CA TYR A 91 -3.70 -12.17 16.20
C TYR A 91 -2.20 -12.45 16.28
N ASN A 92 -1.67 -13.29 15.40
CA ASN A 92 -0.24 -13.63 15.44
C ASN A 92 0.64 -12.40 15.19
N THR A 93 0.29 -11.54 14.22
CA THR A 93 1.03 -10.30 13.99
C THR A 93 0.97 -9.38 15.21
N ALA A 94 -0.20 -9.16 15.79
CA ALA A 94 -0.36 -8.35 16.98
C ALA A 94 0.44 -8.91 18.17
N HIS A 95 0.41 -10.23 18.37
CA HIS A 95 1.17 -10.89 19.42
C HIS A 95 2.69 -10.81 19.21
N GLU A 96 3.17 -10.96 17.99
CA GLU A 96 4.59 -10.77 17.65
C GLU A 96 5.04 -9.32 17.92
N LEU A 97 4.18 -8.34 17.61
CA LEU A 97 4.44 -6.93 17.92
C LEU A 97 4.49 -6.69 19.45
N GLU A 98 3.57 -7.29 20.23
CA GLU A 98 3.61 -7.23 21.69
C GLU A 98 4.90 -7.85 22.25
N LEU A 99 5.35 -8.98 21.70
CA LEU A 99 6.61 -9.61 22.11
C LEU A 99 7.84 -8.80 21.73
N ALA A 100 7.83 -8.11 20.59
CA ALA A 100 8.92 -7.24 20.14
C ALA A 100 8.99 -5.94 20.97
N PHE A 101 7.83 -5.38 21.36
CA PHE A 101 7.71 -4.11 22.07
C PHE A 101 6.90 -4.23 23.37
N PRO A 102 7.34 -5.06 24.35
CA PRO A 102 6.52 -5.44 25.51
C PRO A 102 6.25 -4.27 26.48
N ASP A 103 7.05 -3.22 26.43
CA ASP A 103 6.86 -2.01 27.26
C ASP A 103 5.95 -0.97 26.56
N THR A 104 5.72 -1.11 25.26
CA THR A 104 4.99 -0.14 24.44
C THR A 104 3.65 -0.70 23.96
N ILE A 105 3.62 -1.92 23.44
CA ILE A 105 2.44 -2.51 22.81
C ILE A 105 1.85 -3.58 23.73
N LYS A 106 0.53 -3.53 23.92
CA LYS A 106 -0.22 -4.50 24.71
C LYS A 106 -1.44 -4.99 23.96
N LEU A 107 -1.75 -6.29 24.12
CA LEU A 107 -2.95 -6.88 23.60
C LEU A 107 -4.00 -6.99 24.69
N ASP A 108 -5.24 -6.61 24.37
CA ASP A 108 -6.37 -6.83 25.23
C ASP A 108 -7.63 -7.21 24.42
N TRP A 109 -8.64 -7.66 25.12
CA TRP A 109 -9.87 -8.21 24.55
C TRP A 109 -11.07 -7.59 25.23
N PHE A 110 -12.10 -7.28 24.45
CA PHE A 110 -13.40 -6.90 24.99
C PHE A 110 -14.52 -7.49 24.14
N ASP A 111 -15.66 -7.78 24.78
CA ASP A 111 -16.83 -8.24 24.06
C ASP A 111 -17.64 -7.02 23.62
N CYS A 112 -17.65 -6.73 22.32
CA CYS A 112 -18.34 -5.56 21.75
C CYS A 112 -19.88 -5.62 21.92
N TRP A 113 -20.43 -6.79 22.16
CA TRP A 113 -21.86 -6.97 22.41
C TRP A 113 -22.23 -6.76 23.89
N LEU A 114 -21.33 -7.09 24.80
CA LEU A 114 -21.51 -6.91 26.24
C LEU A 114 -21.13 -5.51 26.70
N ASP A 115 -20.02 -4.97 26.19
CA ASP A 115 -19.57 -3.59 26.47
C ASP A 115 -19.87 -2.64 25.31
N LYS A 116 -21.16 -2.46 25.06
CA LYS A 116 -21.63 -1.59 23.97
C LYS A 116 -21.16 -0.14 24.10
N LYS A 117 -20.97 0.38 25.33
CA LYS A 117 -20.50 1.76 25.53
C LYS A 117 -19.08 1.92 25.01
N LEU A 118 -18.20 0.97 25.31
CA LEU A 118 -16.84 0.99 24.80
C LEU A 118 -16.83 0.81 23.28
N ALA A 119 -17.60 -0.15 22.76
CA ALA A 119 -17.73 -0.37 21.32
C ALA A 119 -18.18 0.90 20.58
N ASP A 120 -19.26 1.55 21.05
CA ASP A 120 -19.78 2.78 20.45
C ASP A 120 -18.76 3.94 20.54
N SER A 121 -18.03 4.06 21.66
CA SER A 121 -17.01 5.12 21.83
C SER A 121 -15.78 4.92 20.94
N LEU A 122 -15.47 3.67 20.59
CA LEU A 122 -14.35 3.32 19.69
C LEU A 122 -14.79 3.20 18.23
N GLY A 123 -16.08 3.26 17.91
CA GLY A 123 -16.59 3.06 16.56
C GLY A 123 -16.56 1.61 16.06
N VAL A 124 -16.50 0.64 17.00
CA VAL A 124 -16.54 -0.80 16.71
C VAL A 124 -17.97 -1.23 16.38
N THR A 125 -18.14 -1.96 15.29
CA THR A 125 -19.44 -2.44 14.82
C THR A 125 -19.54 -3.96 14.69
N ASN A 126 -18.40 -4.64 14.57
CA ASN A 126 -18.35 -6.09 14.40
C ASN A 126 -17.42 -6.74 15.43
N SER A 127 -17.71 -7.99 15.79
CA SER A 127 -16.86 -8.78 16.68
C SER A 127 -15.51 -9.20 16.07
N THR A 128 -15.31 -8.94 14.77
CA THR A 128 -14.05 -9.20 14.06
C THR A 128 -13.23 -7.93 13.87
N ASP A 129 -13.71 -6.77 14.37
CA ASP A 129 -12.98 -5.53 14.33
C ASP A 129 -11.81 -5.57 15.33
N VAL A 130 -10.74 -4.88 14.99
CA VAL A 130 -9.55 -4.70 15.83
C VAL A 130 -9.28 -3.21 15.98
N VAL A 131 -8.96 -2.75 17.18
CA VAL A 131 -8.70 -1.35 17.47
C VAL A 131 -7.25 -1.18 17.91
N LEU A 132 -6.53 -0.28 17.28
CA LEU A 132 -5.26 0.23 17.78
C LEU A 132 -5.54 1.56 18.48
N ARG A 133 -5.16 1.68 19.74
CA ARG A 133 -5.37 2.89 20.56
C ARG A 133 -4.08 3.28 21.27
N LEU A 134 -3.79 4.58 21.31
CA LEU A 134 -2.66 5.13 22.03
C LEU A 134 -3.10 5.73 23.38
N ASN A 135 -2.12 5.94 24.27
CA ASN A 135 -2.33 6.60 25.57
C ASN A 135 -2.62 8.11 25.47
N ASN A 136 -2.47 8.73 24.29
CA ASN A 136 -2.93 10.10 24.04
C ASN A 136 -4.43 10.19 23.71
N GLY A 137 -5.12 9.05 23.55
CA GLY A 137 -6.54 8.95 23.22
C GLY A 137 -6.84 8.72 21.74
N GLU A 138 -5.85 8.87 20.86
CA GLU A 138 -5.99 8.59 19.44
C GLU A 138 -6.23 7.09 19.21
N SER A 139 -7.08 6.76 18.25
CA SER A 139 -7.40 5.37 17.94
C SER A 139 -7.79 5.17 16.47
N ARG A 140 -7.56 3.94 15.97
CA ARG A 140 -8.01 3.48 14.66
C ARG A 140 -8.72 2.14 14.79
N VAL A 141 -9.88 2.03 14.16
CA VAL A 141 -10.62 0.77 14.04
C VAL A 141 -10.32 0.14 12.68
N PHE A 142 -9.93 -1.11 12.68
CA PHE A 142 -9.73 -1.91 11.48
C PHE A 142 -10.90 -2.88 11.31
N ARG A 143 -11.43 -2.96 10.10
CA ARG A 143 -12.25 -4.08 9.69
C ARG A 143 -11.35 -5.27 9.36
N GLN A 144 -11.80 -6.48 9.67
CA GLN A 144 -11.00 -7.68 9.38
C GLN A 144 -10.51 -7.74 7.92
N THR A 145 -11.34 -7.28 6.98
CA THR A 145 -11.02 -7.26 5.55
C THR A 145 -9.86 -6.32 5.18
N GLU A 146 -9.58 -5.30 5.98
CA GLU A 146 -8.49 -4.35 5.72
C GLU A 146 -7.10 -4.96 5.86
N PHE A 147 -6.99 -6.10 6.52
CA PHE A 147 -5.74 -6.84 6.67
C PHE A 147 -5.43 -7.77 5.50
N PHE A 148 -6.35 -7.94 4.55
CA PHE A 148 -6.23 -8.93 3.48
C PHE A 148 -6.38 -8.32 2.10
N VAL A 149 -5.64 -8.90 1.16
CA VAL A 149 -5.84 -8.69 -0.27
C VAL A 149 -6.76 -9.80 -0.77
N PHE A 150 -7.76 -9.46 -1.55
CA PHE A 150 -8.73 -10.41 -2.10
C PHE A 150 -8.50 -10.65 -3.59
N SER A 151 -8.97 -11.79 -4.08
CA SER A 151 -8.90 -12.12 -5.50
C SER A 151 -9.88 -11.28 -6.30
N VAL A 152 -9.41 -10.70 -7.41
CA VAL A 152 -10.25 -9.98 -8.37
C VAL A 152 -11.34 -10.89 -8.98
N GLU A 153 -11.01 -12.16 -9.20
CA GLU A 153 -11.99 -13.13 -9.72
C GLU A 153 -13.04 -13.54 -8.68
N ASN A 154 -12.70 -13.45 -7.39
CA ASN A 154 -13.57 -13.83 -6.28
C ASN A 154 -13.22 -13.01 -5.04
N SER A 155 -13.92 -11.90 -4.86
CA SER A 155 -13.76 -10.97 -3.72
C SER A 155 -13.98 -11.60 -2.32
N SER A 156 -14.35 -12.85 -2.24
CA SER A 156 -14.44 -13.59 -0.97
C SER A 156 -13.20 -14.44 -0.67
N THR A 157 -12.24 -14.53 -1.60
CA THR A 157 -11.05 -15.36 -1.44
C THR A 157 -9.83 -14.48 -1.18
N PRO A 158 -9.29 -14.49 0.06
CA PRO A 158 -8.08 -13.74 0.35
C PRO A 158 -6.87 -14.38 -0.36
N VAL A 159 -6.06 -13.57 -1.01
CA VAL A 159 -4.85 -13.97 -1.75
C VAL A 159 -3.57 -13.43 -1.14
N GLY A 160 -3.66 -12.50 -0.19
CA GLY A 160 -2.52 -11.95 0.51
C GLY A 160 -2.91 -11.37 1.88
N TYR A 161 -1.90 -11.09 2.70
CA TYR A 161 -2.02 -10.56 4.05
C TYR A 161 -1.07 -9.39 4.27
N GLY A 162 -1.58 -8.30 4.85
CA GLY A 162 -0.85 -7.05 5.07
C GLY A 162 -0.88 -6.56 6.52
N GLY A 163 -0.96 -7.44 7.50
CA GLY A 163 -1.12 -7.06 8.92
C GLY A 163 0.04 -6.25 9.47
N GLU A 164 1.28 -6.54 9.09
CA GLU A 164 2.44 -5.75 9.51
C GLU A 164 2.29 -4.30 9.08
N ARG A 165 2.00 -4.11 7.81
CA ARG A 165 1.80 -2.79 7.23
C ARG A 165 0.66 -2.06 7.92
N ALA A 166 -0.50 -2.71 8.06
CA ALA A 166 -1.69 -2.10 8.66
C ALA A 166 -1.44 -1.61 10.09
N PHE A 167 -0.79 -2.41 10.94
CA PHE A 167 -0.48 -2.01 12.31
C PHE A 167 0.64 -0.98 12.37
N ALA A 168 1.73 -1.17 11.63
CA ALA A 168 2.90 -0.31 11.69
C ALA A 168 2.59 1.11 11.17
N THR A 169 2.00 1.23 9.98
CA THR A 169 1.63 2.55 9.42
C THR A 169 0.60 3.27 10.28
N SER A 170 -0.34 2.52 10.87
CA SER A 170 -1.33 3.12 11.76
C SER A 170 -0.74 3.57 13.08
N LEU A 171 0.20 2.83 13.64
CA LEU A 171 0.88 3.23 14.88
C LEU A 171 1.62 4.55 14.68
N VAL A 172 2.41 4.66 13.60
CA VAL A 172 3.14 5.90 13.27
C VAL A 172 2.17 7.05 12.99
N SER A 173 1.14 6.83 12.18
CA SER A 173 0.11 7.83 11.91
C SER A 173 -0.62 8.32 13.17
N LEU A 174 -0.85 7.45 14.17
CA LEU A 174 -1.47 7.83 15.44
C LEU A 174 -0.50 8.59 16.38
N MET A 175 0.80 8.35 16.26
CA MET A 175 1.83 9.08 17.01
C MET A 175 1.93 10.54 16.55
N ASN A 176 1.87 10.79 15.27
CA ASN A 176 2.07 12.12 14.67
C ASN A 176 0.98 13.15 15.05
N GLY A 177 -0.16 12.74 15.57
CA GLY A 177 -1.20 13.59 16.18
C GLY A 177 -1.95 14.52 15.22
N ASP A 178 -1.26 15.41 14.56
CA ASP A 178 -1.80 16.32 13.52
C ASP A 178 -1.69 15.64 12.15
N ARG A 179 -2.78 14.99 11.74
CA ARG A 179 -2.84 14.32 10.43
C ARG A 179 -3.15 15.32 9.35
N PRO A 180 -2.34 15.39 8.28
CA PRO A 180 -2.64 16.25 7.15
C PRO A 180 -3.99 15.87 6.53
N LEU A 181 -4.69 16.85 5.98
CA LEU A 181 -5.96 16.65 5.32
C LEU A 181 -5.75 16.53 3.82
N ALA A 182 -6.22 15.42 3.24
CA ALA A 182 -6.39 15.28 1.80
C ALA A 182 -7.83 15.58 1.40
N CYS A 183 -8.02 16.47 0.44
CA CYS A 183 -9.33 16.77 -0.14
C CYS A 183 -9.46 16.11 -1.51
N LEU A 184 -10.55 15.38 -1.74
CA LEU A 184 -10.89 14.83 -3.05
C LEU A 184 -12.02 15.64 -3.65
N THR A 185 -11.81 16.15 -4.86
CA THR A 185 -12.86 16.91 -5.56
C THR A 185 -14.04 16.02 -5.91
N VAL A 186 -15.23 16.63 -5.89
CA VAL A 186 -16.49 16.02 -6.32
C VAL A 186 -17.32 17.02 -7.10
N ASN A 187 -18.33 16.53 -7.82
CA ASN A 187 -19.27 17.30 -8.67
C ASN A 187 -18.71 17.73 -10.04
N HIS A 188 -17.57 17.17 -10.47
CA HIS A 188 -17.09 17.28 -11.85
C HIS A 188 -17.19 15.94 -12.57
N ASP A 189 -18.17 15.11 -12.16
CA ASP A 189 -18.38 13.75 -12.68
C ASP A 189 -17.08 12.89 -12.58
N GLU A 190 -16.38 13.02 -11.45
CA GLU A 190 -15.17 12.26 -11.15
C GLU A 190 -15.45 10.76 -11.10
N ILE A 191 -14.52 9.96 -11.64
CA ILE A 191 -14.65 8.51 -11.68
C ILE A 191 -13.75 7.87 -10.62
N PHE A 192 -14.36 7.19 -9.68
CA PHE A 192 -13.70 6.32 -8.72
C PHE A 192 -14.06 4.87 -9.03
N TYR A 193 -13.11 4.09 -9.53
CA TYR A 193 -13.34 2.66 -9.83
C TYR A 193 -13.51 1.83 -8.56
N ASP A 194 -12.78 2.18 -7.50
CA ASP A 194 -12.86 1.55 -6.18
C ASP A 194 -12.34 2.46 -5.06
N TYR A 195 -12.14 1.93 -3.86
CA TYR A 195 -11.74 2.69 -2.68
C TYR A 195 -10.24 2.61 -2.35
N GLN A 196 -9.40 2.06 -3.23
CA GLN A 196 -7.99 1.81 -2.92
C GLN A 196 -7.19 3.09 -2.68
N LEU A 197 -7.50 4.14 -3.43
CA LEU A 197 -6.88 5.45 -3.21
C LEU A 197 -7.18 5.99 -1.80
N LEU A 198 -8.39 5.81 -1.28
CA LEU A 198 -8.75 6.23 0.08
C LEU A 198 -8.04 5.40 1.15
N TYR A 199 -7.88 4.10 0.90
CA TYR A 199 -7.10 3.23 1.80
C TYR A 199 -5.63 3.63 1.80
N LEU A 200 -5.07 3.94 0.63
CA LEU A 200 -3.70 4.42 0.52
C LEU A 200 -3.49 5.73 1.29
N LEU A 201 -4.37 6.73 1.14
CA LEU A 201 -4.28 7.99 1.87
C LEU A 201 -4.27 7.77 3.39
N ARG A 202 -5.15 6.91 3.86
CA ARG A 202 -5.20 6.54 5.27
C ARG A 202 -3.92 5.83 5.73
N ASP A 203 -3.37 4.94 4.91
CA ASP A 203 -2.12 4.24 5.19
C ASP A 203 -0.91 5.19 5.13
N ALA A 204 -0.99 6.25 4.34
CA ALA A 204 -0.04 7.35 4.31
C ALA A 204 -0.23 8.38 5.43
N GLY A 205 -1.16 8.16 6.37
CA GLY A 205 -1.38 9.04 7.52
C GLY A 205 -2.36 10.19 7.30
N TYR A 206 -2.93 10.34 6.10
CA TYR A 206 -3.87 11.41 5.81
C TYR A 206 -5.27 11.15 6.40
N ASN A 207 -5.88 12.20 6.94
CA ASN A 207 -7.33 12.31 6.98
C ASN A 207 -7.82 12.70 5.58
N TYR A 208 -9.03 12.31 5.20
CA TYR A 208 -9.56 12.72 3.90
C TYR A 208 -11.01 13.19 3.98
N THR A 209 -11.39 14.10 3.07
CA THR A 209 -12.75 14.57 2.89
C THR A 209 -13.06 14.76 1.42
N MET A 210 -14.34 14.65 1.08
CA MET A 210 -14.84 15.02 -0.25
C MET A 210 -15.13 16.53 -0.27
N LEU A 211 -14.66 17.22 -1.30
CA LEU A 211 -14.73 18.67 -1.41
C LEU A 211 -15.41 19.09 -2.72
N ASP A 212 -16.50 19.77 -2.59
CA ASP A 212 -17.17 20.46 -3.70
C ASP A 212 -16.63 21.89 -3.81
N LEU A 213 -15.78 22.13 -4.80
CA LEU A 213 -15.12 23.42 -5.01
C LEU A 213 -16.11 24.55 -5.35
N TYR A 214 -17.27 24.22 -5.93
CA TYR A 214 -18.29 25.22 -6.23
C TYR A 214 -18.87 25.85 -4.95
N TYR A 215 -19.17 25.02 -3.94
CA TYR A 215 -19.84 25.47 -2.71
C TYR A 215 -18.88 25.78 -1.57
N SER A 216 -17.63 25.30 -1.62
CA SER A 216 -16.70 25.38 -0.50
C SER A 216 -15.34 25.95 -0.92
N GLU A 217 -14.68 26.63 0.01
CA GLU A 217 -13.27 26.95 -0.09
C GLU A 217 -12.44 25.73 0.27
N ILE A 218 -11.20 25.65 -0.25
CA ILE A 218 -10.27 24.59 0.16
C ILE A 218 -9.82 24.91 1.60
N PRO A 219 -10.06 24.00 2.57
CA PRO A 219 -9.69 24.21 3.98
C PRO A 219 -8.22 24.63 4.15
N GLU A 220 -7.93 25.42 5.19
CA GLU A 220 -6.56 25.84 5.47
C GLU A 220 -5.67 24.66 5.86
N GLU A 221 -6.23 23.67 6.55
CA GLU A 221 -5.60 22.42 6.94
C GLU A 221 -5.44 21.40 5.80
N CYS A 222 -6.02 21.67 4.62
CA CYS A 222 -5.83 20.83 3.44
C CYS A 222 -4.40 21.02 2.91
N GLU A 223 -3.64 19.93 2.83
CA GLU A 223 -2.29 19.89 2.30
C GLU A 223 -2.22 19.24 0.92
N LEU A 224 -3.14 18.31 0.63
CA LEU A 224 -3.21 17.56 -0.61
C LEU A 224 -4.61 17.66 -1.24
N LEU A 225 -4.68 18.09 -2.50
CA LEU A 225 -5.90 18.06 -3.29
C LEU A 225 -5.78 16.98 -4.39
N ILE A 226 -6.80 16.13 -4.48
CA ILE A 226 -6.85 15.06 -5.49
C ILE A 226 -8.02 15.31 -6.43
N ILE A 227 -7.73 15.39 -7.72
CA ILE A 227 -8.69 15.48 -8.81
C ILE A 227 -8.68 14.15 -9.57
N ASN A 228 -9.73 13.36 -9.43
CA ASN A 228 -9.72 11.96 -9.86
C ASN A 228 -10.53 11.73 -11.13
N ASN A 229 -9.93 11.93 -12.29
CA ASN A 229 -10.54 11.75 -13.62
C ASN A 229 -11.87 12.49 -13.77
N PRO A 230 -11.85 13.83 -13.77
CA PRO A 230 -13.07 14.63 -13.93
C PRO A 230 -13.57 14.53 -15.36
N ASN A 231 -14.90 14.50 -15.53
CA ASN A 231 -15.59 14.52 -16.83
C ASN A 231 -16.38 15.81 -17.08
N ALA A 232 -16.41 16.70 -16.08
CA ALA A 232 -16.89 18.08 -16.22
C ALA A 232 -15.77 19.05 -15.85
N ASP A 233 -15.68 20.18 -16.56
CA ASP A 233 -14.62 21.15 -16.37
C ASP A 233 -14.82 21.98 -15.10
N LEU A 234 -13.72 22.50 -14.56
CA LEU A 234 -13.76 23.50 -13.50
C LEU A 234 -14.46 24.77 -13.97
N ILE A 235 -15.14 25.45 -13.08
CA ILE A 235 -15.76 26.74 -13.35
C ILE A 235 -14.71 27.84 -13.17
N ASP A 236 -14.64 28.74 -14.13
CA ASP A 236 -13.89 29.98 -14.02
C ASP A 236 -14.82 31.19 -14.02
N ALA A 237 -14.37 32.29 -13.43
CA ALA A 237 -15.12 33.53 -13.38
C ALA A 237 -15.30 34.11 -14.81
N ASP A 238 -16.53 34.11 -15.33
CA ASP A 238 -16.84 34.56 -16.67
C ASP A 238 -17.55 35.95 -16.70
N GLY A 239 -17.59 36.63 -15.55
CA GLY A 239 -18.28 37.90 -15.35
C GLY A 239 -19.80 37.75 -15.11
N VAL A 240 -20.32 36.53 -15.14
CA VAL A 240 -21.70 36.16 -14.74
C VAL A 240 -21.67 35.41 -13.41
N SER A 241 -20.74 34.48 -13.27
CA SER A 241 -20.42 33.80 -12.00
C SER A 241 -19.34 34.60 -11.27
N GLU A 242 -19.52 34.83 -9.98
CA GLU A 242 -18.48 35.35 -9.07
C GLU A 242 -17.63 34.21 -8.50
N ILE A 243 -17.98 32.94 -8.79
CA ILE A 243 -17.29 31.75 -8.29
C ILE A 243 -16.30 31.30 -9.35
N SER A 244 -15.04 31.18 -8.96
CA SER A 244 -13.99 30.57 -9.76
C SER A 244 -13.34 29.44 -8.97
N GLU A 245 -13.51 28.21 -9.44
CA GLU A 245 -12.82 27.02 -8.91
C GLU A 245 -11.35 27.04 -9.33
N VAL A 246 -11.07 27.64 -10.50
CA VAL A 246 -9.69 27.85 -10.99
C VAL A 246 -8.91 28.74 -10.02
N GLU A 247 -9.47 29.90 -9.62
CA GLU A 247 -8.82 30.79 -8.65
C GLU A 247 -8.59 30.11 -7.30
N LYS A 248 -9.52 29.25 -6.83
CA LYS A 248 -9.34 28.47 -5.60
C LYS A 248 -8.18 27.49 -5.71
N LEU A 249 -8.06 26.81 -6.85
CA LEU A 249 -6.97 25.87 -7.12
C LEU A 249 -5.62 26.59 -7.23
N GLU A 250 -5.58 27.73 -7.91
CA GLU A 250 -4.37 28.56 -8.01
C GLU A 250 -3.95 29.08 -6.63
N ALA A 251 -4.86 29.66 -5.85
CA ALA A 251 -4.59 30.13 -4.49
C ALA A 251 -4.11 28.99 -3.57
N PHE A 252 -4.63 27.77 -3.75
CA PHE A 252 -4.19 26.59 -3.01
C PHE A 252 -2.72 26.25 -3.30
N THR A 253 -2.33 26.22 -4.57
CA THR A 253 -0.95 25.93 -4.96
C THR A 253 0.00 27.09 -4.64
N GLU A 254 -0.47 28.34 -4.66
CA GLU A 254 0.32 29.52 -4.26
C GLU A 254 0.68 29.49 -2.77
N ARG A 255 -0.19 28.94 -1.92
CA ARG A 255 0.11 28.75 -0.47
C ARG A 255 0.91 27.49 -0.16
N GLY A 256 1.35 26.71 -1.17
CA GLY A 256 2.16 25.52 -1.02
C GLY A 256 1.36 24.22 -0.89
N GLY A 257 0.08 24.23 -1.28
CA GLY A 257 -0.72 23.01 -1.32
C GLY A 257 -0.38 22.14 -2.52
N ASP A 258 -0.35 20.83 -2.33
CA ASP A 258 0.01 19.84 -3.33
C ASP A 258 -1.22 19.31 -4.07
N VAL A 259 -1.07 19.01 -5.36
CA VAL A 259 -2.19 18.54 -6.21
C VAL A 259 -1.80 17.27 -6.95
N VAL A 260 -2.67 16.26 -6.91
CA VAL A 260 -2.54 15.05 -7.74
C VAL A 260 -3.75 14.94 -8.66
N VAL A 261 -3.50 14.86 -9.95
CA VAL A 261 -4.54 14.71 -10.98
C VAL A 261 -4.39 13.37 -11.68
N PHE A 262 -5.44 12.58 -11.64
CA PHE A 262 -5.53 11.36 -12.45
C PHE A 262 -6.39 11.63 -13.68
N LEU A 263 -5.92 11.17 -14.82
CA LEU A 263 -6.61 11.28 -16.10
C LEU A 263 -6.84 9.90 -16.71
N GLU A 264 -7.62 9.84 -17.75
CA GLU A 264 -7.83 8.63 -18.57
C GLU A 264 -7.90 9.01 -20.05
N SER A 265 -7.80 8.04 -20.92
CA SER A 265 -7.84 8.27 -22.37
C SER A 265 -9.17 8.84 -22.87
N ASP A 266 -10.26 8.66 -22.15
CA ASP A 266 -11.58 9.19 -22.48
C ASP A 266 -11.95 10.48 -21.73
N THR A 267 -11.04 11.01 -20.87
CA THR A 267 -11.23 12.33 -20.23
C THR A 267 -11.54 13.37 -21.29
N PRO A 268 -12.67 14.11 -21.20
CA PRO A 268 -13.02 15.11 -22.20
C PRO A 268 -12.06 16.30 -22.21
N VAL A 269 -12.22 17.21 -23.15
CA VAL A 269 -11.48 18.48 -23.15
C VAL A 269 -11.99 19.37 -22.02
N LEU A 270 -11.13 19.64 -21.04
CA LEU A 270 -11.43 20.43 -19.83
C LEU A 270 -10.59 21.70 -19.88
N GLN A 271 -11.10 22.73 -20.58
CA GLN A 271 -10.34 23.91 -20.93
C GLN A 271 -9.74 24.64 -19.72
N ASN A 272 -10.51 24.77 -18.65
CA ASN A 272 -10.10 25.48 -17.44
C ASN A 272 -9.09 24.66 -16.64
N LEU A 273 -9.37 23.37 -16.37
CA LEU A 273 -8.41 22.48 -15.71
C LEU A 273 -7.11 22.35 -16.53
N GLU A 274 -7.22 22.15 -17.85
CA GLU A 274 -6.05 22.05 -18.72
C GLU A 274 -5.25 23.36 -18.80
N GLY A 275 -5.91 24.49 -18.66
CA GLY A 275 -5.27 25.81 -18.52
C GLY A 275 -4.36 25.86 -17.28
N VAL A 276 -4.89 25.41 -16.14
CA VAL A 276 -4.09 25.27 -14.90
C VAL A 276 -2.95 24.28 -15.11
N LEU A 277 -3.24 23.08 -15.61
CA LEU A 277 -2.21 22.05 -15.85
C LEU A 277 -1.14 22.54 -16.82
N SER A 278 -1.50 23.29 -17.86
CA SER A 278 -0.56 23.87 -18.81
C SER A 278 0.39 24.88 -18.13
N SER A 279 -0.09 25.67 -17.18
CA SER A 279 0.74 26.55 -16.38
C SER A 279 1.76 25.80 -15.52
N TRP A 280 1.47 24.53 -15.20
CA TRP A 280 2.34 23.59 -14.47
C TRP A 280 3.15 22.66 -15.37
N GLY A 281 3.13 22.88 -16.70
CA GLY A 281 3.97 22.16 -17.65
C GLY A 281 3.35 20.91 -18.25
N PHE A 282 2.09 20.63 -17.99
CA PHE A 282 1.40 19.44 -18.49
C PHE A 282 0.51 19.76 -19.69
N GLY A 283 0.62 18.98 -20.74
CA GLY A 283 -0.28 18.99 -21.88
C GLY A 283 -0.78 17.59 -22.17
N ILE A 284 -1.90 17.51 -22.89
CA ILE A 284 -2.49 16.25 -23.35
C ILE A 284 -2.35 16.20 -24.87
N LEU A 285 -1.82 15.09 -25.40
CA LEU A 285 -1.71 14.88 -26.83
C LEU A 285 -3.05 14.46 -27.41
N ARG A 286 -3.50 15.18 -28.42
CA ARG A 286 -4.77 14.93 -29.12
C ARG A 286 -4.60 14.85 -30.64
N ASP A 287 -5.47 14.11 -31.28
CA ASP A 287 -5.69 14.13 -32.73
C ASP A 287 -7.03 14.78 -33.02
N PHE A 288 -7.04 15.83 -33.84
CA PHE A 288 -8.27 16.44 -34.30
C PHE A 288 -8.83 15.64 -35.49
N ASP A 289 -10.05 15.17 -35.37
CA ASP A 289 -10.75 14.46 -36.41
C ASP A 289 -11.64 15.45 -37.20
N GLU A 290 -11.29 15.69 -38.46
CA GLU A 290 -12.04 16.58 -39.35
C GLU A 290 -13.45 16.09 -39.69
N GLU A 291 -13.71 14.76 -39.62
CA GLU A 291 -15.03 14.19 -39.94
C GLU A 291 -16.03 14.38 -38.81
N THR A 292 -15.56 14.26 -37.57
CA THR A 292 -16.40 14.41 -36.36
C THR A 292 -16.29 15.79 -35.73
N GLU A 293 -15.37 16.64 -36.21
CA GLU A 293 -15.05 17.95 -35.65
C GLU A 293 -14.73 17.86 -34.14
N ARG A 294 -14.00 16.80 -33.70
CA ARG A 294 -13.68 16.55 -32.29
C ARG A 294 -12.20 16.24 -32.11
N ASP A 295 -11.71 16.65 -30.93
CA ASP A 295 -10.41 16.23 -30.43
C ASP A 295 -10.55 14.88 -29.70
N TYR A 296 -9.66 13.94 -30.02
CA TYR A 296 -9.54 12.64 -29.37
C TYR A 296 -8.20 12.56 -28.64
N ASN A 297 -8.24 12.23 -27.36
CA ASN A 297 -7.01 11.96 -26.61
C ASN A 297 -6.26 10.79 -27.26
N CYS A 298 -4.95 10.93 -27.31
CA CYS A 298 -4.11 9.83 -27.76
C CYS A 298 -3.88 8.86 -26.58
N MET A 299 -4.14 7.59 -26.81
CA MET A 299 -3.79 6.51 -25.87
C MET A 299 -2.34 6.08 -26.11
N VAL A 300 -1.64 5.78 -25.02
CA VAL A 300 -0.31 5.17 -25.11
C VAL A 300 -0.43 3.68 -25.37
N LYS A 301 0.17 3.23 -26.46
CA LYS A 301 0.23 1.81 -26.83
C LYS A 301 1.68 1.35 -26.86
N ASP A 302 2.01 0.30 -26.14
CA ASP A 302 3.34 -0.30 -26.14
C ASP A 302 3.25 -1.82 -26.13
N THR A 303 3.47 -2.43 -27.29
CA THR A 303 3.40 -3.88 -27.43
C THR A 303 4.64 -4.62 -26.93
N SER A 304 5.72 -3.90 -26.61
CA SER A 304 6.97 -4.51 -26.14
C SER A 304 6.91 -4.90 -24.66
N VAL A 305 6.13 -4.14 -23.88
CA VAL A 305 5.95 -4.31 -22.42
C VAL A 305 4.49 -4.47 -22.01
N ALA A 306 3.64 -4.82 -22.96
CA ALA A 306 2.21 -4.98 -22.70
C ALA A 306 1.89 -6.25 -21.91
N LEU A 307 0.97 -6.12 -20.96
CA LEU A 307 0.40 -7.22 -20.19
C LEU A 307 -0.83 -7.82 -20.90
N THR A 308 -1.43 -7.07 -21.82
CA THR A 308 -2.62 -7.45 -22.61
C THR A 308 -2.30 -7.45 -24.09
N SER A 309 -3.03 -8.26 -24.87
CA SER A 309 -2.80 -8.43 -26.31
C SER A 309 -3.10 -7.19 -27.15
N ASP A 310 -3.89 -6.25 -26.63
CA ASP A 310 -4.24 -4.97 -27.28
C ASP A 310 -3.12 -3.93 -27.18
N GLY A 311 -2.22 -4.07 -26.18
CA GLY A 311 -1.06 -3.21 -25.99
C GLY A 311 -1.34 -1.93 -25.18
N TYR A 312 -2.49 -1.81 -24.51
CA TYR A 312 -2.87 -0.62 -23.74
C TYR A 312 -2.74 -0.78 -22.22
N THR A 313 -2.52 -2.01 -21.73
CA THR A 313 -2.08 -2.26 -20.36
C THR A 313 -0.57 -2.50 -20.38
N ILE A 314 0.21 -1.52 -19.96
CA ILE A 314 1.66 -1.48 -20.18
C ILE A 314 2.42 -1.31 -18.88
N LEU A 315 3.69 -1.70 -18.88
CA LEU A 315 4.61 -1.42 -17.80
C LEU A 315 5.32 -0.07 -18.04
N GLY A 316 5.33 0.78 -17.02
CA GLY A 316 6.09 2.03 -17.04
C GLY A 316 7.56 1.80 -16.76
N GLU A 317 8.44 2.52 -17.48
CA GLU A 317 9.86 2.60 -17.19
C GLU A 317 10.13 3.68 -16.13
N TYR A 318 10.95 3.35 -15.14
CA TYR A 318 11.38 4.27 -14.10
C TYR A 318 12.38 5.29 -14.65
N VAL A 319 12.14 6.56 -14.42
CA VAL A 319 13.09 7.61 -14.82
C VAL A 319 14.14 7.80 -13.72
N ALA A 320 15.41 7.58 -14.07
CA ALA A 320 16.53 7.62 -13.12
C ALA A 320 17.37 8.91 -13.20
N SER A 321 17.10 9.79 -14.16
CA SER A 321 17.95 10.95 -14.46
C SER A 321 17.28 12.30 -14.24
N SER A 322 16.01 12.33 -13.82
CA SER A 322 15.26 13.57 -13.55
C SER A 322 15.35 13.99 -12.09
N ALA A 323 14.91 15.20 -11.77
CA ALA A 323 14.77 15.67 -10.39
C ALA A 323 13.74 14.83 -9.58
N ALA A 324 12.83 14.14 -10.26
CA ALA A 324 11.90 13.20 -9.66
C ALA A 324 12.49 11.79 -9.41
N ALA A 325 13.76 11.55 -9.76
CA ALA A 325 14.39 10.23 -9.59
C ALA A 325 14.41 9.74 -8.13
N ASN A 326 14.44 10.67 -7.16
CA ASN A 326 14.43 10.34 -5.74
C ASN A 326 13.15 9.61 -5.33
N VAL A 327 12.00 10.00 -5.89
CA VAL A 327 10.68 9.37 -5.63
C VAL A 327 10.72 7.85 -5.84
N THR A 328 11.47 7.39 -6.83
CA THR A 328 11.54 5.97 -7.19
C THR A 328 12.85 5.30 -6.79
N GLU A 329 13.76 6.02 -6.10
CA GLU A 329 15.11 5.52 -5.80
C GLU A 329 15.07 4.24 -4.95
N ALA A 330 14.26 4.21 -3.90
CA ALA A 330 14.12 3.05 -3.03
C ALA A 330 13.55 1.83 -3.78
N MET A 331 12.60 2.04 -4.69
CA MET A 331 12.05 0.97 -5.53
C MET A 331 13.10 0.44 -6.51
N ARG A 332 13.87 1.32 -7.15
CA ARG A 332 14.92 0.96 -8.11
C ARG A 332 16.14 0.32 -7.44
N GLY A 333 16.42 0.69 -6.20
CA GLY A 333 17.54 0.16 -5.40
C GLY A 333 17.28 -1.19 -4.75
N SER A 334 16.04 -1.71 -4.80
CA SER A 334 15.69 -3.01 -4.23
C SER A 334 16.22 -4.17 -5.08
N ASP A 335 16.43 -5.34 -4.47
CA ASP A 335 16.85 -6.57 -5.16
C ASP A 335 15.84 -7.01 -6.25
N TYR A 336 14.58 -6.64 -6.08
CA TYR A 336 13.51 -6.82 -7.05
C TYR A 336 12.84 -5.48 -7.32
N VAL A 337 13.03 -4.94 -8.50
CA VAL A 337 12.37 -3.72 -8.96
C VAL A 337 10.93 -4.06 -9.36
N PRO A 338 9.92 -3.63 -8.60
CA PRO A 338 8.54 -4.02 -8.89
C PRO A 338 8.06 -3.32 -10.17
N PRO A 339 7.44 -4.05 -11.12
CA PRO A 339 6.86 -3.42 -12.30
C PRO A 339 5.67 -2.54 -11.90
N VAL A 340 5.54 -1.38 -12.54
CA VAL A 340 4.43 -0.43 -12.34
C VAL A 340 3.55 -0.42 -13.58
N VAL A 341 2.24 -0.57 -13.39
CA VAL A 341 1.27 -0.78 -14.48
C VAL A 341 0.48 0.49 -14.77
N PHE A 342 0.34 0.81 -16.05
CA PHE A 342 -0.55 1.85 -16.55
C PHE A 342 -1.51 1.21 -17.55
N ARG A 343 -2.79 1.41 -17.34
CA ARG A 343 -3.84 0.92 -18.23
C ARG A 343 -4.63 2.08 -18.81
N ASP A 344 -4.90 2.00 -20.12
CA ASP A 344 -5.65 2.99 -20.88
C ASP A 344 -5.11 4.44 -20.69
N ALA A 345 -3.78 4.55 -20.58
CA ALA A 345 -3.09 5.81 -20.30
C ALA A 345 -3.24 6.80 -21.46
N THR A 346 -3.58 8.05 -21.14
CA THR A 346 -3.55 9.14 -22.11
C THR A 346 -2.10 9.59 -22.35
N ALA A 347 -1.77 10.02 -23.58
CA ALA A 347 -0.44 10.50 -23.89
C ALA A 347 -0.24 11.92 -23.35
N LEU A 348 0.64 12.08 -22.35
CA LEU A 348 1.02 13.38 -21.83
C LEU A 348 2.13 14.01 -22.71
N THR A 349 2.16 15.34 -22.71
CA THR A 349 3.19 16.14 -23.38
C THR A 349 3.69 17.23 -22.45
N VAL A 350 4.78 17.88 -22.85
CA VAL A 350 5.27 19.08 -22.17
C VAL A 350 4.49 20.29 -22.69
N ALA A 351 3.93 21.07 -21.79
CA ALA A 351 3.20 22.29 -22.18
C ALA A 351 4.11 23.34 -22.80
N PRO A 352 3.58 24.22 -23.68
CA PRO A 352 4.33 25.33 -24.25
C PRO A 352 4.88 26.25 -23.15
N GLY A 353 6.11 26.74 -23.36
CA GLY A 353 6.79 27.63 -22.39
C GLY A 353 7.78 26.92 -21.48
N TYR A 354 7.72 25.60 -21.37
CA TYR A 354 8.71 24.81 -20.66
C TYR A 354 9.85 24.39 -21.59
N THR A 355 11.09 24.52 -21.13
CA THR A 355 12.29 24.20 -21.89
C THR A 355 13.10 23.12 -21.18
N ALA A 356 13.62 22.15 -21.97
CA ALA A 356 14.47 21.09 -21.44
C ALA A 356 15.77 21.66 -20.86
N ASN A 357 16.15 21.23 -19.66
CA ASN A 357 17.34 21.68 -18.95
C ASN A 357 18.60 20.81 -19.21
N GLY A 358 18.47 19.75 -20.01
CA GLY A 358 19.55 18.80 -20.30
C GLY A 358 19.76 17.69 -19.28
N ASN A 359 19.05 17.72 -18.14
CA ASN A 359 19.07 16.67 -17.12
C ASN A 359 17.84 15.75 -17.18
N GLY A 360 17.01 15.89 -18.21
CA GLY A 360 15.75 15.15 -18.34
C GLY A 360 14.54 15.89 -17.77
N ASP A 361 14.73 17.11 -17.24
CA ASP A 361 13.66 17.95 -16.72
C ASP A 361 13.36 19.12 -17.67
N TYR A 362 12.22 19.76 -17.43
CA TYR A 362 11.74 20.93 -18.16
C TYR A 362 11.47 22.05 -17.18
N THR A 363 11.92 23.27 -17.49
CA THR A 363 11.79 24.40 -16.57
C THR A 363 11.07 25.59 -17.20
N ALA A 364 10.30 26.29 -16.37
CA ALA A 364 9.67 27.57 -16.68
C ALA A 364 9.59 28.43 -15.40
N GLY A 365 10.40 29.51 -15.32
CA GLY A 365 10.50 30.29 -14.08
C GLY A 365 11.00 29.45 -12.92
N ASP A 366 10.27 29.47 -11.81
CA ASP A 366 10.58 28.73 -10.58
C ASP A 366 10.06 27.27 -10.61
N ARG A 367 9.38 26.87 -11.69
CA ARG A 367 8.78 25.55 -11.85
C ARG A 367 9.70 24.59 -12.60
N THR A 368 9.87 23.40 -12.05
CA THR A 368 10.62 22.29 -12.64
C THR A 368 9.70 21.09 -12.80
N ARG A 369 9.43 20.73 -14.07
CA ARG A 369 8.67 19.52 -14.42
C ARG A 369 9.63 18.37 -14.69
N SER A 370 9.35 17.24 -14.10
CA SER A 370 10.14 16.00 -14.19
C SER A 370 9.23 14.80 -14.44
N ASP A 371 9.68 13.87 -15.28
CA ASP A 371 8.97 12.63 -15.50
C ASP A 371 9.36 11.61 -14.42
N VAL A 372 8.37 10.93 -13.84
CA VAL A 372 8.54 9.85 -12.84
C VAL A 372 8.53 8.49 -13.52
N PHE A 373 7.52 8.28 -14.39
CA PHE A 373 7.40 7.09 -15.24
C PHE A 373 7.14 7.49 -16.69
N VAL A 374 7.75 6.73 -17.59
CA VAL A 374 7.57 6.91 -19.04
C VAL A 374 7.26 5.57 -19.70
N ALA A 375 6.66 5.62 -20.88
CA ALA A 375 6.56 4.44 -21.74
C ALA A 375 7.92 4.17 -22.41
N THR A 376 8.12 2.94 -22.94
CA THR A 376 9.38 2.63 -23.63
C THR A 376 9.55 3.44 -24.91
N ALA A 377 10.76 3.48 -25.45
CA ALA A 377 11.03 4.14 -26.72
C ALA A 377 10.27 3.54 -27.93
N SER A 378 9.67 2.35 -27.76
CA SER A 378 8.83 1.71 -28.78
C SER A 378 7.35 2.05 -28.69
N ALA A 379 6.95 2.77 -27.65
CA ALA A 379 5.57 3.19 -27.47
C ALA A 379 5.10 4.14 -28.56
N GLN A 380 3.82 4.08 -28.84
CA GLN A 380 3.17 4.91 -29.87
C GLN A 380 1.93 5.58 -29.27
N ALA A 381 1.65 6.79 -29.69
CA ALA A 381 0.39 7.47 -29.38
C ALA A 381 -0.65 7.11 -30.45
N HIS A 382 -1.78 6.59 -30.01
CA HIS A 382 -2.89 6.15 -30.88
C HIS A 382 -4.15 6.93 -30.60
N ALA A 383 -4.76 7.53 -31.63
CA ALA A 383 -6.07 8.14 -31.55
C ALA A 383 -6.90 7.78 -32.78
N ASN A 384 -8.18 7.43 -32.59
CA ASN A 384 -9.13 7.19 -33.67
C ASN A 384 -8.60 6.27 -34.81
N GLY A 385 -7.86 5.21 -34.44
CA GLY A 385 -7.25 4.27 -35.38
C GLY A 385 -5.98 4.79 -36.09
N LYS A 386 -5.54 6.00 -35.80
CA LYS A 386 -4.29 6.58 -36.32
C LYS A 386 -3.16 6.43 -35.32
N VAL A 387 -1.94 6.37 -35.83
CA VAL A 387 -0.70 6.42 -35.03
C VAL A 387 -0.10 7.81 -35.23
N LEU A 388 0.11 8.53 -34.13
CA LEU A 388 0.81 9.80 -34.18
C LEU A 388 2.30 9.57 -33.91
N SER A 389 3.15 10.22 -34.68
CA SER A 389 4.59 10.23 -34.42
C SER A 389 4.88 11.10 -33.22
N THR A 390 5.62 10.57 -32.25
CA THR A 390 6.07 11.30 -31.06
C THR A 390 7.59 11.33 -31.03
N ASP A 391 8.15 12.46 -30.64
CA ASP A 391 9.57 12.60 -30.43
C ASP A 391 9.91 12.26 -28.97
N GLY A 392 10.52 11.10 -28.74
CA GLY A 392 10.95 10.65 -27.43
C GLY A 392 9.95 9.72 -26.72
N ALA A 393 10.25 9.38 -25.47
CA ALA A 393 9.41 8.57 -24.63
C ALA A 393 8.16 9.35 -24.19
N LEU A 394 7.00 8.68 -24.17
CA LEU A 394 5.73 9.26 -23.71
C LEU A 394 5.66 9.24 -22.19
N PRO A 395 5.50 10.40 -21.52
CA PRO A 395 5.31 10.43 -20.07
C PRO A 395 4.00 9.74 -19.65
N LEU A 396 4.07 8.93 -18.59
CA LEU A 396 2.93 8.25 -18.00
C LEU A 396 2.56 8.85 -16.65
N MET A 397 3.55 9.28 -15.88
CA MET A 397 3.38 10.05 -14.65
C MET A 397 4.49 11.09 -14.58
N SER A 398 4.12 12.32 -14.30
CA SER A 398 5.07 13.43 -14.20
C SER A 398 4.69 14.33 -13.04
N MET A 399 5.67 15.03 -12.48
CA MET A 399 5.48 15.98 -11.40
C MET A 399 6.15 17.31 -11.72
N THR A 400 5.59 18.39 -11.22
CA THR A 400 6.17 19.74 -11.31
C THR A 400 6.25 20.33 -9.91
N ARG A 401 7.42 20.80 -9.54
CA ARG A 401 7.65 21.52 -8.29
C ARG A 401 7.83 23.00 -8.55
N ASP A 402 7.22 23.81 -7.73
CA ASP A 402 7.40 25.26 -7.71
C ASP A 402 8.32 25.62 -6.53
N ALA A 403 9.52 26.11 -6.82
CA ALA A 403 10.49 26.47 -5.79
C ALA A 403 10.08 27.72 -4.99
N SER A 404 9.13 28.52 -5.47
CA SER A 404 8.66 29.73 -4.79
C SER A 404 7.59 29.46 -3.75
N SER A 405 6.60 28.61 -4.07
CA SER A 405 5.52 28.24 -3.16
C SER A 405 5.81 26.96 -2.38
N GLY A 406 6.68 26.09 -2.89
CA GLY A 406 6.92 24.75 -2.38
C GLY A 406 5.88 23.73 -2.85
N ALA A 407 4.86 24.15 -3.59
CA ALA A 407 3.80 23.26 -4.09
C ALA A 407 4.32 22.28 -5.14
N THR A 408 3.73 21.10 -5.14
CA THR A 408 3.96 20.07 -6.15
C THR A 408 2.65 19.72 -6.84
N VAL A 409 2.66 19.67 -8.16
CA VAL A 409 1.54 19.17 -8.97
C VAL A 409 1.98 17.91 -9.70
N VAL A 410 1.21 16.84 -9.54
CA VAL A 410 1.45 15.55 -10.17
C VAL A 410 0.31 15.23 -11.12
N VAL A 411 0.65 14.74 -12.31
CA VAL A 411 -0.33 14.22 -13.26
C VAL A 411 0.01 12.77 -13.59
N CYS A 412 -0.95 11.89 -13.31
CA CYS A 412 -0.94 10.49 -13.70
C CYS A 412 -1.89 10.30 -14.90
N SER A 413 -1.39 9.75 -15.97
CA SER A 413 -2.11 9.57 -17.24
C SER A 413 -3.14 8.43 -17.23
N SER A 414 -3.27 7.70 -16.12
CA SER A 414 -4.17 6.55 -15.98
C SER A 414 -4.81 6.56 -14.61
N VAL A 415 -6.10 6.82 -14.52
CA VAL A 415 -6.86 6.70 -13.26
C VAL A 415 -6.92 5.24 -12.80
N GLN A 416 -6.86 4.29 -13.74
CA GLN A 416 -6.85 2.86 -13.41
C GLN A 416 -5.57 2.42 -12.70
N PHE A 417 -4.55 3.28 -12.64
CA PHE A 417 -3.35 3.11 -11.81
C PHE A 417 -3.70 2.82 -10.34
N THR A 418 -4.79 3.40 -9.85
CA THR A 418 -5.26 3.31 -8.46
C THR A 418 -6.24 2.18 -8.19
N THR A 419 -6.51 1.31 -9.16
CA THR A 419 -7.47 0.21 -8.99
C THR A 419 -6.93 -0.94 -8.16
N GLU A 420 -7.83 -1.70 -7.54
CA GLU A 420 -7.54 -2.86 -6.72
C GLU A 420 -6.60 -3.85 -7.39
N ASP A 421 -6.79 -4.08 -8.70
CA ASP A 421 -5.96 -4.98 -9.50
C ASP A 421 -4.46 -4.71 -9.41
N TYR A 422 -4.08 -3.43 -9.30
CA TYR A 422 -2.69 -3.00 -9.28
C TYR A 422 -2.22 -2.55 -7.89
N MET A 423 -3.09 -1.89 -7.12
CA MET A 423 -2.76 -1.37 -5.80
C MET A 423 -2.59 -2.46 -4.74
N GLN A 424 -3.39 -3.52 -4.80
CA GLN A 424 -3.30 -4.65 -3.88
C GLN A 424 -2.42 -5.80 -4.41
N SER A 425 -1.76 -5.59 -5.52
CA SER A 425 -0.90 -6.62 -6.12
C SER A 425 0.37 -6.84 -5.28
N VAL A 426 0.73 -8.10 -5.10
CA VAL A 426 2.03 -8.50 -4.51
C VAL A 426 3.16 -8.46 -5.53
N VAL A 427 2.85 -8.25 -6.81
CA VAL A 427 3.80 -8.23 -7.94
C VAL A 427 4.05 -6.81 -8.41
N PHE A 428 2.98 -6.00 -8.50
CA PHE A 428 3.05 -4.62 -9.01
C PHE A 428 3.39 -3.62 -7.92
N GLY A 429 4.13 -2.59 -8.29
CA GLY A 429 4.59 -1.53 -7.40
C GLY A 429 3.73 -0.26 -7.42
N ASN A 430 2.50 -0.31 -7.95
CA ASN A 430 1.65 0.88 -8.08
C ASN A 430 1.37 1.54 -6.73
N ASN A 431 1.05 0.74 -5.72
CA ASN A 431 0.82 1.23 -4.37
C ASN A 431 2.08 1.86 -3.76
N ASP A 432 3.23 1.19 -3.89
CA ASP A 432 4.49 1.70 -3.37
C ASP A 432 4.89 2.99 -4.08
N ALA A 433 4.69 3.07 -5.41
CA ALA A 433 4.98 4.27 -6.19
C ALA A 433 4.19 5.50 -5.72
N LEU A 434 2.89 5.34 -5.40
CA LEU A 434 2.09 6.44 -4.84
C LEU A 434 2.49 6.78 -3.41
N LEU A 435 2.84 5.80 -2.58
CA LEU A 435 3.32 6.09 -1.23
C LEU A 435 4.62 6.89 -1.26
N TYR A 436 5.61 6.48 -2.06
CA TYR A 436 6.86 7.24 -2.23
C TYR A 436 6.62 8.63 -2.80
N LEU A 437 5.63 8.77 -3.68
CA LEU A 437 5.23 10.07 -4.19
C LEU A 437 4.65 10.96 -3.09
N LEU A 438 3.76 10.42 -2.27
CA LEU A 438 3.16 11.15 -1.15
C LEU A 438 4.20 11.51 -0.09
N GLU A 439 5.15 10.61 0.21
CA GLU A 439 6.27 10.89 1.11
C GLU A 439 7.15 12.04 0.60
N ASP A 440 7.47 12.03 -0.69
CA ASP A 440 8.30 13.05 -1.33
C ASP A 440 7.61 14.43 -1.44
N MET A 441 6.28 14.45 -1.57
CA MET A 441 5.45 15.65 -1.56
C MET A 441 5.11 16.10 -0.15
N GLY A 442 4.84 15.14 0.73
CA GLY A 442 4.34 15.38 2.08
C GLY A 442 5.41 15.76 3.08
N LYS A 443 4.94 15.98 4.29
CA LYS A 443 5.76 16.33 5.46
C LYS A 443 5.76 15.20 6.50
N GLU A 444 5.12 14.08 6.18
CA GLU A 444 4.91 12.95 7.07
C GLU A 444 5.86 11.80 6.76
N ASP A 445 6.42 11.19 7.80
CA ASP A 445 7.22 9.97 7.67
C ASP A 445 6.30 8.78 7.42
N ILE A 446 6.32 8.24 6.21
CA ILE A 446 5.56 7.05 5.82
C ILE A 446 6.46 5.82 5.96
N LEU A 447 6.00 4.80 6.68
CA LEU A 447 6.75 3.55 6.78
C LEU A 447 6.75 2.80 5.44
N MET A 448 7.90 2.77 4.80
CA MET A 448 8.08 2.25 3.46
C MET A 448 8.60 0.81 3.45
N GLY A 449 8.31 0.10 2.36
CA GLY A 449 8.85 -1.24 2.13
C GLY A 449 8.10 -2.38 2.80
N LEU A 450 7.05 -2.10 3.59
CA LEU A 450 6.19 -3.13 4.18
C LEU A 450 5.20 -3.63 3.14
N LYS A 451 5.41 -4.84 2.63
CA LYS A 451 4.63 -5.44 1.54
C LYS A 451 3.53 -6.37 2.05
N PHE A 452 2.51 -6.55 1.22
CA PHE A 452 1.57 -7.65 1.41
C PHE A 452 2.29 -8.99 1.22
N LYS A 453 2.02 -9.94 2.11
CA LYS A 453 2.54 -11.30 2.04
C LYS A 453 1.55 -12.18 1.28
N PRO A 454 1.90 -12.70 0.10
CA PRO A 454 0.97 -13.51 -0.68
C PRO A 454 0.65 -14.81 0.06
N PHE A 455 -0.60 -15.23 0.03
CA PHE A 455 -0.95 -16.60 0.36
C PHE A 455 -0.44 -17.48 -0.78
N SER A 456 0.76 -18.05 -0.58
CA SER A 456 1.31 -18.93 -1.58
C SER A 456 0.34 -20.09 -1.82
N THR A 457 -0.32 -20.10 -2.96
CA THR A 457 -1.01 -21.26 -3.49
C THR A 457 0.03 -22.26 -4.01
N THR A 458 1.07 -22.54 -3.23
CA THR A 458 1.88 -23.73 -3.46
C THR A 458 1.03 -24.95 -3.08
N THR A 459 -0.01 -25.14 -3.85
CA THR A 459 -0.41 -26.51 -4.11
C THR A 459 0.87 -27.17 -4.64
N ILE A 460 1.32 -28.23 -3.97
CA ILE A 460 2.42 -29.05 -4.44
C ILE A 460 2.01 -29.71 -5.76
N SER A 461 1.60 -28.92 -6.74
CA SER A 461 1.17 -29.33 -8.06
C SER A 461 2.30 -29.88 -8.92
N SER A 462 3.54 -29.68 -8.47
CA SER A 462 4.74 -30.15 -9.15
C SER A 462 5.42 -31.38 -8.52
N ILE A 463 4.91 -31.91 -7.42
CA ILE A 463 5.44 -33.16 -6.87
C ILE A 463 4.86 -34.33 -7.66
N THR A 464 5.70 -35.05 -8.35
CA THR A 464 5.31 -36.30 -9.01
C THR A 464 4.91 -37.33 -7.94
N THR A 465 3.98 -38.24 -8.29
CA THR A 465 3.57 -39.36 -7.42
C THR A 465 4.77 -40.15 -6.87
N ALA A 466 5.84 -40.26 -7.65
CA ALA A 466 7.09 -40.90 -7.24
C ALA A 466 7.82 -40.09 -6.14
N GLN A 467 7.90 -38.78 -6.26
CA GLN A 467 8.52 -37.91 -5.24
C GLN A 467 7.69 -37.91 -3.95
N MET A 468 6.35 -37.80 -4.04
CA MET A 468 5.47 -37.89 -2.88
C MET A 468 5.67 -39.21 -2.12
N ARG A 469 5.68 -40.33 -2.85
CA ARG A 469 5.95 -41.65 -2.26
C ARG A 469 7.33 -41.73 -1.59
N ASN A 470 8.37 -41.21 -2.24
CA ASN A 470 9.74 -41.23 -1.69
C ASN A 470 9.85 -40.38 -0.42
N TRP A 471 9.25 -39.19 -0.39
CA TRP A 471 9.20 -38.37 0.81
C TRP A 471 8.37 -39.00 1.93
N THR A 472 7.22 -39.61 1.62
CA THR A 472 6.42 -40.33 2.60
C THR A 472 7.21 -41.52 3.22
N ILE A 473 7.93 -42.28 2.40
CA ILE A 473 8.79 -43.35 2.86
C ILE A 473 9.93 -42.79 3.74
N ALA A 474 10.61 -41.77 3.29
CA ALA A 474 11.71 -41.15 4.04
C ALA A 474 11.27 -40.65 5.41
N LEU A 475 10.18 -39.91 5.48
CA LEU A 475 9.63 -39.32 6.73
C LEU A 475 9.03 -40.38 7.67
N SER A 476 8.46 -41.46 7.14
CA SER A 476 7.82 -42.50 7.97
C SER A 476 8.81 -43.57 8.41
N VAL A 477 9.70 -44.00 7.53
CA VAL A 477 10.61 -45.14 7.78
C VAL A 477 11.88 -44.69 8.51
N THR A 478 12.43 -43.52 8.20
CA THR A 478 13.70 -43.05 8.80
C THR A 478 13.65 -42.95 10.33
N PRO A 479 12.63 -42.33 10.96
CA PRO A 479 12.53 -42.30 12.42
C PRO A 479 12.40 -43.70 13.04
N ALA A 480 11.62 -44.57 12.42
CA ALA A 480 11.42 -45.93 12.92
C ALA A 480 12.73 -46.73 12.86
N VAL A 481 13.50 -46.64 11.76
CA VAL A 481 14.81 -47.28 11.61
C VAL A 481 15.82 -46.74 12.62
N LEU A 482 15.83 -45.42 12.84
CA LEU A 482 16.67 -44.77 13.85
C LEU A 482 16.40 -45.33 15.26
N ILE A 483 15.11 -45.38 15.64
CA ILE A 483 14.70 -45.90 16.97
C ILE A 483 15.11 -47.36 17.12
N VAL A 484 14.87 -48.20 16.10
CA VAL A 484 15.27 -49.63 16.13
C VAL A 484 16.77 -49.75 16.20
N THR A 485 17.52 -48.95 15.45
CA THR A 485 19.01 -49.01 15.46
C THR A 485 19.58 -48.63 16.83
N VAL A 486 19.05 -47.56 17.44
CA VAL A 486 19.42 -47.14 18.81
C VAL A 486 19.06 -48.22 19.82
N ALA A 487 17.87 -48.81 19.71
CA ALA A 487 17.43 -49.90 20.61
C ALA A 487 18.34 -51.11 20.48
N ILE A 488 18.68 -51.53 19.26
CA ILE A 488 19.64 -52.63 19.02
C ILE A 488 21.01 -52.29 19.62
N PHE A 489 21.53 -51.09 19.40
CA PHE A 489 22.81 -50.66 19.95
C PHE A 489 22.82 -50.72 21.49
N ILE A 490 21.78 -50.26 22.14
CA ILE A 490 21.63 -50.31 23.60
C ILE A 490 21.57 -51.77 24.08
N LEU A 491 20.81 -52.63 23.40
CA LEU A 491 20.68 -54.04 23.77
C LEU A 491 22.00 -54.79 23.60
N VAL A 492 22.73 -54.54 22.50
CA VAL A 492 24.05 -55.12 22.25
C VAL A 492 25.05 -54.66 23.31
N ARG A 493 25.12 -53.37 23.60
CA ARG A 493 25.99 -52.83 24.64
C ARG A 493 25.70 -53.44 26.01
N ARG A 494 24.41 -53.61 26.35
CA ARG A 494 24.01 -54.23 27.62
C ARG A 494 24.32 -55.74 27.72
N LYS A 495 24.40 -56.41 26.57
CA LYS A 495 24.75 -57.86 26.53
C LYS A 495 26.25 -58.11 26.66
N TYR A 496 27.09 -57.16 26.25
CA TYR A 496 28.55 -57.29 26.24
C TYR A 496 29.26 -56.37 27.26
N ALA A 497 28.54 -55.56 28.01
CA ALA A 497 28.97 -54.88 29.23
C ALA A 497 28.59 -55.72 30.45
#